data_11a27ac51e8c7d53932f94ec737f35e7
#
_entry.id   11a27ac51e8c7d53932f94ec737f35e7
#
_cell.length_a   1.000
_cell.length_b   1.000
_cell.length_c   1.000
_cell.angle_alpha   90.00
_cell.angle_beta   90.00
_cell.angle_gamma   90.00
#
_symmetry.space_group_name_H-M   'P 1'
#
loop_
_entity.id
_entity.type
_entity.pdbx_description
1 polymer ?
#
loop_
_entity_poly.entity_id
_entity_poly.type
_entity_poly.pdbx_seq_one_letter_code
_entity_poly.pdbx_strand_id
1 'polypeptide(L)'
;ASDYGQYNIASYTSDSYGAGIQFGLPISDIERIGLNLRYESTSIDVGAMSASQILSFTASEGTEFEALKTQVIWSRITLNRGIFPTAGQSQSVGIELSVPGSSITYARATYRHRYYRPIFGGKFILGLRGEIGVLEAYGDTKVPPFYEHFYAGGITSVRGFRANTLGPRATQSEYILDAEGNPLLDSTGQQIFNPYWGYSRNDDRSIGGVYLIEGGFDFIFRLPFLEDQRSVRTSFFIDAGNVFAQNCGNEENCSELDLGELRYSYGIGLTWITQLGPMSLALAAVGNEGPLDRTEGFQFE
;
A
#
# COMPACT_ATOMS: atom_id res chain seq x y z
N ALA A 1 29.72 0.40 19.32
CA ALA A 1 28.33 0.36 18.95
C ALA A 1 28.23 -0.63 17.80
N SER A 2 27.73 -1.81 18.07
CA SER A 2 27.53 -2.86 17.07
C SER A 2 26.22 -2.56 16.36
N ASP A 3 26.31 -2.11 15.11
CA ASP A 3 25.21 -2.13 14.17
C ASP A 3 24.82 -3.59 13.92
N TYR A 4 23.79 -4.04 14.61
CA TYR A 4 23.07 -5.22 14.20
C TYR A 4 22.27 -4.83 12.95
N GLY A 5 22.83 -5.12 11.78
CA GLY A 5 22.14 -4.99 10.51
C GLY A 5 20.82 -5.72 10.60
N GLN A 6 19.72 -4.99 10.40
CA GLN A 6 18.41 -5.60 10.26
C GLN A 6 18.44 -6.43 8.97
N TYR A 7 18.52 -7.74 9.12
CA TYR A 7 18.37 -8.67 8.00
C TYR A 7 16.92 -8.61 7.53
N ASN A 8 16.70 -7.95 6.42
CA ASN A 8 15.41 -7.80 5.79
C ASN A 8 15.20 -8.96 4.82
N ILE A 9 14.25 -9.87 5.09
CA ILE A 9 13.90 -10.96 4.16
C ILE A 9 13.38 -10.40 2.83
N ALA A 10 12.61 -9.32 2.88
CA ALA A 10 12.18 -8.58 1.68
C ALA A 10 13.27 -7.61 1.18
N SER A 11 14.55 -7.84 1.51
CA SER A 11 15.59 -6.92 1.12
C SER A 11 15.97 -7.09 -0.33
N TYR A 12 15.56 -6.16 -1.10
CA TYR A 12 16.05 -5.89 -2.44
C TYR A 12 16.41 -4.41 -2.52
N THR A 13 17.29 -4.06 -3.42
CA THR A 13 17.55 -2.68 -3.79
C THR A 13 16.92 -2.44 -5.16
N SER A 14 16.19 -1.34 -5.30
CA SER A 14 15.63 -0.92 -6.57
C SER A 14 16.14 0.46 -6.92
N ASP A 15 16.84 0.53 -8.02
CA ASP A 15 17.28 1.79 -8.61
C ASP A 15 16.39 2.09 -9.83
N SER A 16 15.72 3.23 -9.79
CA SER A 16 14.85 3.65 -10.88
C SER A 16 15.22 5.05 -11.35
N TYR A 17 15.30 5.22 -12.66
CA TYR A 17 15.43 6.52 -13.28
C TYR A 17 14.44 6.63 -14.45
N GLY A 18 13.97 7.85 -14.68
CA GLY A 18 12.99 8.06 -15.72
C GLY A 18 12.76 9.53 -16.05
N ALA A 19 12.08 9.74 -17.16
CA ALA A 19 11.64 11.05 -17.58
C ALA A 19 10.20 10.96 -18.11
N GLY A 20 9.42 12.01 -17.89
CA GLY A 20 8.02 12.00 -18.31
C GLY A 20 7.46 13.39 -18.54
N ILE A 21 6.30 13.41 -19.17
CA ILE A 21 5.50 14.61 -19.39
C ILE A 21 4.12 14.40 -18.79
N GLN A 22 3.60 15.46 -18.17
CA GLN A 22 2.28 15.45 -17.56
C GLN A 22 1.44 16.60 -18.10
N PHE A 23 0.21 16.28 -18.48
CA PHE A 23 -0.79 17.24 -18.92
C PHE A 23 -1.98 17.20 -17.98
N GLY A 24 -2.50 18.38 -17.62
CA GLY A 24 -3.72 18.51 -16.82
C GLY A 24 -4.77 19.30 -17.63
N LEU A 25 -5.90 18.66 -17.91
CA LEU A 25 -7.01 19.25 -18.65
C LEU A 25 -8.19 19.48 -17.72
N PRO A 26 -8.55 20.74 -17.38
CA PRO A 26 -9.79 21.03 -16.68
C PRO A 26 -10.97 20.78 -17.64
N ILE A 27 -11.90 19.90 -17.24
CA ILE A 27 -13.15 19.65 -17.97
C ILE A 27 -14.20 20.63 -17.51
N SER A 28 -14.23 20.90 -16.20
CA SER A 28 -15.12 21.85 -15.54
C SER A 28 -14.44 22.44 -14.30
N ASP A 29 -15.14 23.30 -13.57
CA ASP A 29 -14.65 23.89 -12.32
C ASP A 29 -14.35 22.84 -11.25
N ILE A 30 -14.99 21.66 -11.34
CA ILE A 30 -14.88 20.60 -10.34
C ILE A 30 -14.25 19.32 -10.88
N GLU A 31 -13.99 19.22 -12.18
CA GLU A 31 -13.50 17.99 -12.83
C GLU A 31 -12.23 18.24 -13.64
N ARG A 32 -11.30 17.32 -13.55
CA ARG A 32 -10.02 17.35 -14.27
C ARG A 32 -9.64 15.97 -14.79
N ILE A 33 -9.00 15.95 -15.95
CA ILE A 33 -8.28 14.78 -16.45
C ILE A 33 -6.79 15.10 -16.44
N GLY A 34 -6.01 14.23 -15.82
CA GLY A 34 -4.56 14.19 -15.93
C GLY A 34 -4.12 13.11 -16.88
N LEU A 35 -3.17 13.42 -17.74
CA LEU A 35 -2.49 12.48 -18.62
C LEU A 35 -1.01 12.50 -18.27
N ASN A 36 -0.43 11.36 -18.00
CA ASN A 36 0.99 11.21 -17.70
C ASN A 36 1.58 10.17 -18.65
N LEU A 37 2.69 10.51 -19.30
CA LEU A 37 3.49 9.61 -20.12
C LEU A 37 4.91 9.63 -19.56
N ARG A 38 5.42 8.48 -19.11
CA ARG A 38 6.71 8.36 -18.45
C ARG A 38 7.46 7.15 -18.99
N TYR A 39 8.70 7.37 -19.41
CA TYR A 39 9.66 6.30 -19.58
C TYR A 39 10.40 6.09 -18.27
N GLU A 40 10.51 4.84 -17.86
CA GLU A 40 11.18 4.44 -16.61
C GLU A 40 12.03 3.21 -16.88
N SER A 41 13.26 3.26 -16.38
CA SER A 41 14.16 2.11 -16.31
C SER A 41 14.36 1.76 -14.85
N THR A 42 14.11 0.52 -14.49
CA THR A 42 14.21 0.01 -13.12
C THR A 42 15.15 -1.18 -13.11
N SER A 43 16.16 -1.13 -12.24
CA SER A 43 17.07 -2.25 -11.95
C SER A 43 16.81 -2.74 -10.54
N ILE A 44 16.67 -4.04 -10.38
CA ILE A 44 16.41 -4.70 -9.11
C ILE A 44 17.61 -5.57 -8.77
N ASP A 45 18.19 -5.31 -7.61
CA ASP A 45 19.27 -6.12 -7.06
C ASP A 45 18.72 -6.91 -5.87
N VAL A 46 18.76 -8.24 -5.97
CA VAL A 46 18.23 -9.16 -4.97
C VAL A 46 19.35 -9.83 -4.20
N GLY A 47 19.26 -9.79 -2.89
CA GLY A 47 20.17 -10.53 -2.02
C GLY A 47 19.79 -12.01 -1.94
N ALA A 48 20.75 -12.87 -1.65
CA ALA A 48 20.54 -14.32 -1.45
C ALA A 48 19.51 -14.66 -0.34
N MET A 49 19.18 -13.69 0.50
CA MET A 49 18.23 -13.80 1.61
C MET A 49 16.89 -13.11 1.31
N SER A 50 16.63 -12.77 0.06
CA SER A 50 15.36 -12.14 -0.36
C SER A 50 14.20 -13.13 -0.21
N ALA A 51 12.98 -12.60 -0.11
CA ALA A 51 11.77 -13.42 -0.07
C ALA A 51 11.65 -14.31 -1.32
N SER A 52 11.13 -15.51 -1.15
CA SER A 52 10.96 -16.47 -2.25
C SER A 52 10.12 -15.91 -3.40
N GLN A 53 9.11 -15.08 -3.09
CA GLN A 53 8.27 -14.43 -4.10
C GLN A 53 9.08 -13.46 -4.97
N ILE A 54 10.01 -12.70 -4.38
CA ILE A 54 10.89 -11.76 -5.10
C ILE A 54 11.88 -12.53 -5.97
N LEU A 55 12.46 -13.61 -5.44
CA LEU A 55 13.38 -14.46 -6.18
C LEU A 55 12.68 -15.15 -7.36
N SER A 56 11.47 -15.68 -7.13
CA SER A 56 10.67 -16.29 -8.19
C SER A 56 10.27 -15.28 -9.28
N PHE A 57 9.92 -14.05 -8.89
CA PHE A 57 9.64 -12.97 -9.84
C PHE A 57 10.87 -12.65 -10.68
N THR A 58 12.03 -12.42 -10.06
CA THR A 58 13.25 -12.09 -10.78
C THR A 58 13.76 -13.23 -11.66
N ALA A 59 13.52 -14.50 -11.25
CA ALA A 59 13.82 -15.65 -12.06
C ALA A 59 12.95 -15.77 -13.32
N SER A 60 11.67 -15.37 -13.24
CA SER A 60 10.73 -15.45 -14.36
C SER A 60 10.75 -14.24 -15.28
N GLU A 61 10.88 -13.04 -14.72
CA GLU A 61 10.73 -11.78 -15.44
C GLU A 61 12.05 -11.02 -15.65
N GLY A 62 13.11 -11.39 -14.89
CA GLY A 62 14.41 -10.73 -14.91
C GLY A 62 14.57 -9.66 -13.83
N THR A 63 15.66 -8.88 -13.94
CA THR A 63 16.04 -7.87 -12.96
C THR A 63 16.13 -6.45 -13.51
N GLU A 64 16.11 -6.30 -14.83
CA GLU A 64 16.19 -5.00 -15.51
C GLU A 64 14.92 -4.78 -16.33
N PHE A 65 14.24 -3.68 -16.07
CA PHE A 65 12.96 -3.37 -16.68
C PHE A 65 12.97 -1.97 -17.29
N GLU A 66 12.62 -1.92 -18.57
CA GLU A 66 12.35 -0.67 -19.28
C GLU A 66 10.87 -0.61 -19.62
N ALA A 67 10.19 0.41 -19.15
CA ALA A 67 8.77 0.57 -19.35
C ALA A 67 8.39 1.97 -19.80
N LEU A 68 7.55 2.05 -20.83
CA LEU A 68 6.82 3.25 -21.16
C LEU A 68 5.45 3.16 -20.47
N LYS A 69 5.27 3.97 -19.43
CA LYS A 69 4.05 4.00 -18.61
C LYS A 69 3.15 5.14 -19.09
N THR A 70 1.90 4.86 -19.32
CA THR A 70 0.87 5.86 -19.54
C THR A 70 -0.17 5.80 -18.45
N GLN A 71 -0.55 6.96 -17.92
CA GLN A 71 -1.53 7.04 -16.85
C GLN A 71 -2.57 8.09 -17.18
N VAL A 72 -3.83 7.72 -16.98
CA VAL A 72 -4.99 8.62 -17.05
C VAL A 72 -5.59 8.72 -15.67
N ILE A 73 -5.76 9.94 -15.18
CA ILE A 73 -6.39 10.21 -13.89
C ILE A 73 -7.58 11.15 -14.12
N TRP A 74 -8.78 10.66 -13.86
CA TRP A 74 -9.95 11.53 -13.72
C TRP A 74 -10.16 11.88 -12.25
N SER A 75 -10.48 13.12 -11.96
CA SER A 75 -10.80 13.57 -10.62
C SER A 75 -11.98 14.54 -10.62
N ARG A 76 -12.83 14.42 -9.60
CA ARG A 76 -13.95 15.31 -9.32
C ARG A 76 -13.92 15.74 -7.86
N ILE A 77 -13.90 17.05 -7.60
CA ILE A 77 -13.77 17.61 -6.26
C ILE A 77 -14.85 18.67 -6.05
N THR A 78 -15.74 18.39 -5.09
CA THR A 78 -16.79 19.30 -4.64
C THR A 78 -16.65 19.64 -3.15
N LEU A 79 -15.48 19.33 -2.57
CA LEU A 79 -15.20 19.62 -1.18
C LEU A 79 -15.23 21.15 -0.93
N ASN A 80 -15.88 21.55 0.15
CA ASN A 80 -16.01 22.97 0.51
C ASN A 80 -14.70 23.59 1.02
N ARG A 81 -13.69 22.78 1.38
CA ARG A 81 -12.35 23.21 1.82
C ARG A 81 -11.32 22.14 1.46
N GLY A 82 -10.07 22.57 1.22
CA GLY A 82 -8.94 21.67 0.98
C GLY A 82 -8.48 20.98 2.27
N ILE A 83 -8.48 21.73 3.37
CA ILE A 83 -8.09 21.26 4.70
C ILE A 83 -9.35 21.16 5.56
N PHE A 84 -9.49 20.02 6.26
CA PHE A 84 -10.64 19.72 7.11
C PHE A 84 -11.99 19.97 6.43
N PRO A 85 -12.27 19.33 5.28
CA PRO A 85 -13.57 19.45 4.63
C PRO A 85 -14.69 19.03 5.58
N THR A 86 -15.80 19.75 5.49
CA THR A 86 -17.00 19.49 6.30
C THR A 86 -18.20 19.08 5.46
N ALA A 87 -18.13 19.30 4.15
CA ALA A 87 -19.18 18.97 3.20
C ALA A 87 -18.59 18.72 1.80
N GLY A 88 -19.29 17.93 1.00
CA GLY A 88 -18.92 17.61 -0.37
C GLY A 88 -18.20 16.29 -0.50
N GLN A 89 -17.66 16.05 -1.67
CA GLN A 89 -16.98 14.79 -2.01
C GLN A 89 -15.77 15.01 -2.90
N SER A 90 -14.85 14.06 -2.87
CA SER A 90 -13.74 13.94 -3.80
C SER A 90 -13.72 12.50 -4.34
N GLN A 91 -13.67 12.38 -5.65
CA GLN A 91 -13.57 11.11 -6.36
C GLN A 91 -12.36 11.17 -7.28
N SER A 92 -11.65 10.06 -7.41
CA SER A 92 -10.53 9.93 -8.34
C SER A 92 -10.49 8.51 -8.89
N VAL A 93 -10.40 8.39 -10.20
CA VAL A 93 -10.11 7.13 -10.91
C VAL A 93 -8.77 7.30 -11.61
N GLY A 94 -7.83 6.43 -11.32
CA GLY A 94 -6.54 6.36 -12.01
C GLY A 94 -6.42 5.03 -12.74
N ILE A 95 -5.98 5.06 -13.98
CA ILE A 95 -5.64 3.88 -14.78
C ILE A 95 -4.23 4.11 -15.31
N GLU A 96 -3.34 3.19 -14.99
CA GLU A 96 -1.97 3.16 -15.48
C GLU A 96 -1.74 1.89 -16.29
N LEU A 97 -1.06 2.03 -17.39
CA LEU A 97 -0.70 0.93 -18.28
C LEU A 97 0.79 1.04 -18.61
N SER A 98 1.53 -0.02 -18.45
CA SER A 98 2.82 -0.20 -19.09
C SER A 98 2.57 -0.53 -20.56
N VAL A 99 3.03 0.31 -21.50
CA VAL A 99 2.66 0.18 -22.91
C VAL A 99 3.25 -1.10 -23.52
N PRO A 100 2.52 -1.82 -24.41
CA PRO A 100 3.07 -2.98 -25.11
C PRO A 100 4.40 -2.67 -25.81
N GLY A 101 5.38 -3.56 -25.66
CA GLY A 101 6.77 -3.36 -26.09
C GLY A 101 7.71 -2.92 -24.97
N SER A 102 7.17 -2.65 -23.78
CA SER A 102 7.96 -2.57 -22.55
C SER A 102 8.44 -3.96 -22.13
N SER A 103 9.57 -4.05 -21.42
CA SER A 103 10.09 -5.33 -20.92
C SER A 103 9.19 -5.96 -19.85
N ILE A 104 8.36 -5.15 -19.19
CA ILE A 104 7.32 -5.62 -18.27
C ILE A 104 6.00 -4.93 -18.58
N THR A 105 4.91 -5.70 -18.65
CA THR A 105 3.60 -5.20 -19.03
C THR A 105 2.55 -5.48 -17.95
N TYR A 106 1.94 -4.41 -17.44
CA TYR A 106 0.90 -4.48 -16.42
C TYR A 106 -0.11 -3.35 -16.57
N ALA A 107 -1.29 -3.58 -16.00
CA ALA A 107 -2.34 -2.60 -15.85
C ALA A 107 -2.63 -2.39 -14.36
N ARG A 108 -2.69 -1.14 -13.92
CA ARG A 108 -3.03 -0.77 -12.55
C ARG A 108 -4.21 0.19 -12.57
N ALA A 109 -5.27 -0.15 -11.87
CA ALA A 109 -6.44 0.71 -11.71
C ALA A 109 -6.67 1.02 -10.23
N THR A 110 -7.01 2.28 -9.93
CA THR A 110 -7.32 2.73 -8.58
C THR A 110 -8.58 3.60 -8.59
N TYR A 111 -9.43 3.41 -7.59
CA TYR A 111 -10.56 4.28 -7.30
C TYR A 111 -10.49 4.75 -5.88
N ARG A 112 -10.53 6.07 -5.67
CA ARG A 112 -10.56 6.71 -4.35
C ARG A 112 -11.80 7.56 -4.22
N HIS A 113 -12.47 7.45 -3.06
CA HIS A 113 -13.63 8.26 -2.73
C HIS A 113 -13.54 8.81 -1.31
N ARG A 114 -13.84 10.10 -1.16
CA ARG A 114 -14.03 10.77 0.14
C ARG A 114 -15.33 11.53 0.10
N TYR A 115 -16.13 11.40 1.15
CA TYR A 115 -17.42 12.07 1.27
C TYR A 115 -17.58 12.64 2.67
N TYR A 116 -18.04 13.89 2.76
CA TYR A 116 -18.30 14.57 4.02
C TYR A 116 -19.70 15.17 4.01
N ARG A 117 -20.43 14.96 5.10
CA ARG A 117 -21.78 15.47 5.30
C ARG A 117 -21.96 16.01 6.72
N PRO A 118 -22.30 17.31 6.88
CA PRO A 118 -22.66 17.86 8.18
C PRO A 118 -24.03 17.33 8.62
N ILE A 119 -24.15 17.02 9.89
CA ILE A 119 -25.38 16.56 10.52
C ILE A 119 -25.67 17.39 11.79
N PHE A 120 -26.91 17.31 12.29
CA PHE A 120 -27.37 18.06 13.46
C PHE A 120 -27.03 19.56 13.41
N GLY A 121 -27.34 20.20 12.29
CA GLY A 121 -27.05 21.63 12.10
C GLY A 121 -25.56 21.95 12.00
N GLY A 122 -24.71 21.00 11.62
CA GLY A 122 -23.27 21.19 11.46
C GLY A 122 -22.46 21.02 12.75
N LYS A 123 -23.10 20.56 13.83
CA LYS A 123 -22.39 20.23 15.09
C LYS A 123 -21.46 19.03 14.92
N PHE A 124 -21.87 18.08 14.08
CA PHE A 124 -21.10 16.88 13.75
C PHE A 124 -20.96 16.74 12.24
N ILE A 125 -19.95 16.01 11.81
CA ILE A 125 -19.70 15.74 10.40
C ILE A 125 -19.49 14.22 10.25
N LEU A 126 -20.18 13.61 9.31
CA LEU A 126 -19.90 12.26 8.88
C LEU A 126 -18.85 12.33 7.77
N GLY A 127 -17.76 11.59 7.93
CA GLY A 127 -16.74 11.35 6.91
C GLY A 127 -16.78 9.91 6.47
N LEU A 128 -16.70 9.67 5.16
CA LEU A 128 -16.51 8.35 4.56
C LEU A 128 -15.30 8.44 3.65
N ARG A 129 -14.46 7.43 3.68
CA ARG A 129 -13.36 7.25 2.74
C ARG A 129 -13.32 5.81 2.25
N GLY A 130 -12.83 5.61 1.05
CA GLY A 130 -12.61 4.29 0.49
C GLY A 130 -11.61 4.33 -0.64
N GLU A 131 -10.86 3.26 -0.78
CA GLU A 131 -9.94 3.02 -1.87
C GLU A 131 -10.06 1.57 -2.34
N ILE A 132 -10.08 1.38 -3.65
CA ILE A 132 -10.04 0.08 -4.30
C ILE A 132 -8.93 0.13 -5.34
N GLY A 133 -8.10 -0.89 -5.37
CA GLY A 133 -7.00 -1.03 -6.30
C GLY A 133 -6.94 -2.42 -6.92
N VAL A 134 -6.56 -2.48 -8.18
CA VAL A 134 -6.33 -3.71 -8.95
C VAL A 134 -5.05 -3.55 -9.74
N LEU A 135 -4.20 -4.55 -9.71
CA LEU A 135 -2.96 -4.66 -10.49
C LEU A 135 -2.94 -6.02 -11.17
N GLU A 136 -2.82 -6.03 -12.49
CA GLU A 136 -2.82 -7.24 -13.31
C GLU A 136 -1.68 -7.19 -14.32
N ALA A 137 -0.96 -8.30 -14.48
CA ALA A 137 -0.01 -8.47 -15.57
C ALA A 137 -0.75 -8.83 -16.87
N TYR A 138 -0.18 -8.45 -18.00
CA TYR A 138 -0.72 -8.82 -19.31
C TYR A 138 0.40 -9.06 -20.34
N GLY A 139 0.03 -9.56 -21.52
CA GLY A 139 0.99 -9.88 -22.58
C GLY A 139 1.91 -11.04 -22.20
N ASP A 140 3.21 -10.82 -22.29
CA ASP A 140 4.23 -11.84 -22.01
C ASP A 140 4.61 -11.88 -20.51
N THR A 141 4.27 -10.85 -19.73
CA THR A 141 4.50 -10.78 -18.29
C THR A 141 3.54 -11.72 -17.57
N LYS A 142 4.07 -12.62 -16.78
CA LYS A 142 3.30 -13.66 -16.08
C LYS A 142 2.86 -13.24 -14.69
N VAL A 143 3.71 -12.48 -14.00
CA VAL A 143 3.51 -12.09 -12.60
C VAL A 143 3.54 -10.57 -12.50
N PRO A 144 2.54 -9.94 -11.83
CA PRO A 144 2.56 -8.50 -11.60
C PRO A 144 3.83 -8.08 -10.82
N PRO A 145 4.45 -6.95 -11.17
CA PRO A 145 5.67 -6.52 -10.53
C PRO A 145 5.42 -6.17 -9.05
N PHE A 146 6.15 -6.83 -8.15
CA PHE A 146 5.97 -6.66 -6.70
C PHE A 146 6.25 -5.23 -6.21
N TYR A 147 7.09 -4.48 -6.90
CA TYR A 147 7.37 -3.08 -6.60
C TYR A 147 6.24 -2.10 -6.97
N GLU A 148 5.21 -2.58 -7.68
CA GLU A 148 3.97 -1.84 -7.97
C GLU A 148 2.79 -2.31 -7.10
N HIS A 149 3.00 -3.25 -6.19
CA HIS A 149 1.95 -3.77 -5.30
C HIS A 149 1.33 -2.67 -4.44
N PHE A 150 0.10 -2.90 -4.04
CA PHE A 150 -0.58 -2.09 -3.05
C PHE A 150 -0.18 -2.50 -1.64
N TYR A 151 -0.24 -1.55 -0.73
CA TYR A 151 0.00 -1.76 0.70
C TYR A 151 -1.14 -1.17 1.51
N ALA A 152 -1.43 -1.78 2.67
CA ALA A 152 -2.43 -1.28 3.61
C ALA A 152 -1.91 -1.34 5.05
N GLY A 153 -2.61 -0.60 5.93
CA GLY A 153 -2.22 -0.37 7.32
C GLY A 153 -1.56 0.99 7.53
N GLY A 154 -1.64 1.49 8.74
CA GLY A 154 -1.12 2.79 9.15
C GLY A 154 -2.21 3.84 9.35
N ILE A 155 -1.79 5.00 9.85
CA ILE A 155 -2.69 6.07 10.29
C ILE A 155 -3.53 6.68 9.16
N THR A 156 -3.08 6.56 7.92
CA THR A 156 -3.78 7.07 6.72
C THR A 156 -4.61 6.01 5.99
N SER A 157 -4.44 4.73 6.34
CA SER A 157 -5.10 3.56 5.76
C SER A 157 -6.00 2.88 6.81
N VAL A 158 -5.63 1.75 7.37
CA VAL A 158 -6.33 1.06 8.45
C VAL A 158 -5.61 1.34 9.76
N ARG A 159 -6.12 2.31 10.52
CA ARG A 159 -5.54 2.71 11.82
C ARG A 159 -5.54 1.55 12.80
N GLY A 160 -4.55 1.50 13.70
CA GLY A 160 -4.38 0.40 14.67
C GLY A 160 -3.52 -0.75 14.15
N PHE A 161 -3.24 -0.80 12.86
CA PHE A 161 -2.24 -1.68 12.26
C PHE A 161 -1.03 -0.85 11.82
N ARG A 162 0.17 -1.40 11.97
CA ARG A 162 1.40 -0.72 11.57
C ARG A 162 1.39 -0.45 10.07
N ALA A 163 2.02 0.66 9.67
CA ALA A 163 2.05 1.09 8.28
C ALA A 163 2.63 0.01 7.35
N ASN A 164 1.93 -0.26 6.24
CA ASN A 164 2.33 -1.19 5.18
C ASN A 164 2.59 -2.62 5.69
N THR A 165 1.82 -3.10 6.66
CA THR A 165 2.01 -4.44 7.22
C THR A 165 0.84 -5.38 7.02
N LEU A 166 -0.25 -4.97 6.37
CA LEU A 166 -1.37 -5.85 6.05
C LEU A 166 -1.13 -6.60 4.74
N GLY A 167 -1.75 -7.77 4.62
CA GLY A 167 -1.77 -8.58 3.40
C GLY A 167 -0.73 -9.70 3.35
N PRO A 168 -0.43 -10.21 2.16
CA PRO A 168 0.51 -11.32 1.93
C PRO A 168 1.88 -11.06 2.53
N ARG A 169 2.48 -12.12 3.06
CA ARG A 169 3.76 -12.05 3.78
C ARG A 169 4.92 -12.54 2.94
N ALA A 170 6.07 -11.95 3.17
CA ALA A 170 7.31 -12.45 2.62
C ALA A 170 7.60 -13.85 3.16
N THR A 171 7.75 -14.82 2.28
CA THR A 171 8.11 -16.18 2.64
C THR A 171 9.62 -16.36 2.50
N GLN A 172 10.25 -16.93 3.51
CA GLN A 172 11.67 -17.25 3.50
C GLN A 172 11.90 -18.61 2.83
N SER A 173 12.90 -18.70 1.96
CA SER A 173 13.31 -19.98 1.40
C SER A 173 14.14 -20.77 2.40
N GLU A 174 13.89 -22.11 2.45
CA GLU A 174 14.67 -23.07 3.23
C GLU A 174 16.13 -23.18 2.77
N TYR A 175 16.35 -22.93 1.49
CA TYR A 175 17.67 -22.95 0.87
C TYR A 175 18.09 -21.57 0.37
N ILE A 176 19.39 -21.31 0.30
CA ILE A 176 19.91 -20.12 -0.38
C ILE A 176 19.69 -20.34 -1.88
N LEU A 177 19.04 -19.37 -2.54
CA LEU A 177 18.69 -19.46 -3.95
C LEU A 177 19.63 -18.59 -4.80
N ASP A 178 19.87 -19.01 -6.05
CA ASP A 178 20.47 -18.16 -7.08
C ASP A 178 19.46 -17.14 -7.64
N ALA A 179 19.89 -16.30 -8.57
CA ALA A 179 19.03 -15.31 -9.21
C ALA A 179 17.89 -15.92 -10.04
N GLU A 180 18.03 -17.17 -10.43
CA GLU A 180 17.07 -17.96 -11.19
C GLU A 180 16.07 -18.71 -10.29
N GLY A 181 16.23 -18.60 -8.95
CA GLY A 181 15.36 -19.22 -7.95
C GLY A 181 15.68 -20.71 -7.66
N ASN A 182 16.80 -21.22 -8.16
CA ASN A 182 17.25 -22.58 -7.86
C ASN A 182 18.11 -22.59 -6.59
N PRO A 183 18.05 -23.66 -5.77
CA PRO A 183 18.95 -23.80 -4.64
C PRO A 183 20.41 -23.80 -5.06
N LEU A 184 21.22 -22.94 -4.43
CA LEU A 184 22.67 -22.96 -4.59
C LEU A 184 23.24 -24.28 -4.07
N LEU A 185 24.20 -24.80 -4.81
CA LEU A 185 24.92 -26.03 -4.45
C LEU A 185 26.29 -25.67 -3.87
N ASP A 186 26.70 -26.40 -2.86
CA ASP A 186 28.05 -26.36 -2.33
C ASP A 186 29.04 -27.08 -3.25
N SER A 187 30.33 -27.10 -2.86
CA SER A 187 31.40 -27.80 -3.61
C SER A 187 31.20 -29.30 -3.72
N THR A 188 30.28 -29.91 -2.96
CA THR A 188 29.95 -31.30 -2.97
C THR A 188 28.69 -31.63 -3.76
N GLY A 189 28.00 -30.59 -4.29
CA GLY A 189 26.73 -30.69 -5.00
C GLY A 189 25.49 -30.79 -4.09
N GLN A 190 25.63 -30.48 -2.82
CA GLN A 190 24.50 -30.41 -1.89
C GLN A 190 23.90 -29.00 -1.86
N GLN A 191 22.58 -28.91 -1.66
CA GLN A 191 21.89 -27.65 -1.52
C GLN A 191 22.33 -26.91 -0.25
N ILE A 192 22.64 -25.64 -0.36
CA ILE A 192 23.05 -24.82 0.78
C ILE A 192 21.82 -24.41 1.57
N PHE A 193 21.69 -24.95 2.77
CA PHE A 193 20.62 -24.62 3.69
C PHE A 193 20.73 -23.17 4.17
N ASN A 194 19.60 -22.46 4.23
CA ASN A 194 19.54 -21.12 4.76
C ASN A 194 19.65 -21.15 6.31
N PRO A 195 20.78 -20.71 6.90
CA PRO A 195 21.00 -20.81 8.35
C PRO A 195 20.04 -19.92 9.16
N TYR A 196 19.31 -19.01 8.50
CA TYR A 196 18.33 -18.12 9.14
C TYR A 196 16.90 -18.62 8.96
N TRP A 197 16.68 -19.73 8.23
CA TRP A 197 15.36 -20.32 8.07
C TRP A 197 14.79 -20.75 9.42
N GLY A 198 13.55 -20.33 9.70
CA GLY A 198 12.88 -20.63 10.97
C GLY A 198 13.33 -19.78 12.17
N TYR A 199 14.42 -19.01 12.06
CA TYR A 199 14.87 -18.10 13.12
C TYR A 199 14.39 -16.66 12.93
N SER A 200 13.93 -16.34 11.75
CA SER A 200 13.52 -14.98 11.42
C SER A 200 12.06 -14.76 11.78
N ARG A 201 11.84 -13.85 12.73
CA ARG A 201 10.51 -13.24 12.94
C ARG A 201 10.15 -12.23 11.83
N ASN A 202 10.80 -12.30 10.67
CA ASN A 202 10.62 -11.35 9.58
C ASN A 202 9.60 -11.82 8.55
N ASP A 203 8.97 -13.00 8.75
CA ASP A 203 7.80 -13.46 8.01
C ASP A 203 6.58 -12.55 8.21
N ASP A 204 6.71 -11.55 9.07
CA ASP A 204 5.70 -10.55 9.37
C ASP A 204 5.71 -9.34 8.42
N ARG A 205 6.65 -9.25 7.48
CA ARG A 205 6.68 -8.18 6.47
C ARG A 205 5.73 -8.47 5.34
N SER A 206 4.82 -7.52 5.08
CA SER A 206 4.01 -7.58 3.88
C SER A 206 4.87 -7.32 2.64
N ILE A 207 4.63 -8.09 1.60
CA ILE A 207 5.13 -7.85 0.23
C ILE A 207 4.12 -7.06 -0.61
N GLY A 208 3.05 -6.58 0.02
CA GLY A 208 1.94 -5.98 -0.65
C GLY A 208 1.02 -6.99 -1.34
N GLY A 209 0.07 -6.50 -2.10
CA GLY A 209 -0.87 -7.31 -2.85
C GLY A 209 -1.28 -6.65 -4.15
N VAL A 210 -1.91 -7.42 -5.02
CA VAL A 210 -2.40 -6.95 -6.32
C VAL A 210 -3.81 -6.40 -6.25
N TYR A 211 -4.56 -6.75 -5.21
CA TYR A 211 -5.89 -6.18 -4.93
C TYR A 211 -5.85 -5.42 -3.62
N LEU A 212 -6.39 -4.21 -3.62
CA LEU A 212 -6.56 -3.36 -2.44
C LEU A 212 -8.05 -3.10 -2.22
N ILE A 213 -8.51 -3.31 -1.00
CA ILE A 213 -9.82 -2.86 -0.54
C ILE A 213 -9.63 -2.22 0.81
N GLU A 214 -9.90 -0.92 0.90
CA GLU A 214 -9.91 -0.23 2.19
C GLU A 214 -11.01 0.80 2.27
N GLY A 215 -11.47 1.06 3.48
CA GLY A 215 -12.46 2.08 3.76
C GLY A 215 -12.46 2.50 5.22
N GLY A 216 -13.01 3.67 5.46
CA GLY A 216 -13.12 4.22 6.80
C GLY A 216 -14.33 5.11 6.95
N PHE A 217 -14.87 5.10 8.14
CA PHE A 217 -15.92 5.97 8.61
C PHE A 217 -15.40 6.83 9.75
N ASP A 218 -15.60 8.15 9.70
CA ASP A 218 -15.26 9.09 10.74
C ASP A 218 -16.51 9.84 11.23
N PHE A 219 -16.79 9.74 12.50
CA PHE A 219 -17.75 10.63 13.18
C PHE A 219 -16.99 11.79 13.80
N ILE A 220 -16.97 12.91 13.12
CA ILE A 220 -16.18 14.09 13.46
C ILE A 220 -16.98 15.00 14.37
N PHE A 221 -16.37 15.41 15.49
CA PHE A 221 -16.99 16.26 16.50
C PHE A 221 -16.04 17.35 16.97
N ARG A 222 -16.62 18.35 17.60
CA ARG A 222 -15.87 19.49 18.18
C ARG A 222 -15.59 19.26 19.65
N LEU A 223 -14.39 19.61 20.09
CA LEU A 223 -14.03 19.58 21.52
C LEU A 223 -14.63 20.78 22.24
N PRO A 224 -15.46 20.59 23.26
CA PRO A 224 -16.21 21.69 23.88
C PRO A 224 -15.33 22.69 24.64
N PHE A 225 -14.12 22.31 25.00
CA PHE A 225 -13.17 23.15 25.75
C PHE A 225 -12.17 23.91 24.84
N LEU A 226 -12.24 23.72 23.53
CA LEU A 226 -11.34 24.35 22.57
C LEU A 226 -12.09 25.44 21.81
N GLU A 227 -11.73 26.72 22.02
CA GLU A 227 -12.39 27.87 21.39
C GLU A 227 -12.11 27.94 19.88
N ASP A 228 -10.85 27.79 19.47
CA ASP A 228 -10.48 27.75 18.05
C ASP A 228 -10.19 26.32 17.57
N GLN A 229 -11.12 25.78 16.81
CA GLN A 229 -11.07 24.43 16.25
C GLN A 229 -10.75 24.40 14.76
N ARG A 230 -10.23 25.49 14.20
CA ARG A 230 -9.91 25.55 12.77
C ARG A 230 -8.69 24.71 12.43
N SER A 231 -7.81 24.53 13.39
CA SER A 231 -6.57 23.76 13.27
C SER A 231 -6.65 22.33 13.84
N VAL A 232 -7.76 21.97 14.50
CA VAL A 232 -7.90 20.68 15.18
C VAL A 232 -9.14 19.94 14.68
N ARG A 233 -8.98 18.66 14.38
CA ARG A 233 -10.07 17.74 14.02
C ARG A 233 -10.01 16.50 14.91
N THR A 234 -11.12 16.19 15.54
CA THR A 234 -11.30 14.99 16.34
C THR A 234 -12.38 14.11 15.74
N SER A 235 -12.20 12.82 15.77
CA SER A 235 -13.20 11.86 15.30
C SER A 235 -13.19 10.56 16.10
N PHE A 236 -14.35 9.95 16.23
CA PHE A 236 -14.43 8.49 16.38
C PHE A 236 -14.38 7.87 15.00
N PHE A 237 -13.64 6.78 14.85
CA PHE A 237 -13.48 6.14 13.56
C PHE A 237 -13.73 4.64 13.61
N ILE A 238 -14.07 4.10 12.45
CA ILE A 238 -14.07 2.67 12.14
C ILE A 238 -13.38 2.55 10.78
N ASP A 239 -12.32 1.75 10.70
CA ASP A 239 -11.60 1.45 9.48
C ASP A 239 -11.68 -0.04 9.18
N ALA A 240 -11.69 -0.40 7.90
CA ALA A 240 -11.55 -1.77 7.45
C ALA A 240 -10.75 -1.79 6.15
N GLY A 241 -9.92 -2.80 5.98
CA GLY A 241 -9.17 -2.97 4.73
C GLY A 241 -8.15 -4.10 4.80
N ASN A 242 -7.69 -4.48 3.64
CA ASN A 242 -6.59 -5.41 3.44
C ASN A 242 -6.09 -5.30 1.99
N VAL A 243 -4.93 -5.90 1.73
CA VAL A 243 -4.46 -6.19 0.39
C VAL A 243 -4.39 -7.70 0.18
N PHE A 244 -4.55 -8.15 -1.06
CA PHE A 244 -4.69 -9.55 -1.39
C PHE A 244 -3.80 -9.93 -2.57
N ALA A 245 -3.32 -11.18 -2.55
CA ALA A 245 -2.59 -11.77 -3.67
C ALA A 245 -3.56 -12.19 -4.80
N GLN A 246 -3.03 -12.37 -5.99
CA GLN A 246 -3.75 -12.96 -7.12
C GLN A 246 -3.91 -14.46 -6.93
N ASN A 247 -2.85 -15.12 -6.48
CA ASN A 247 -2.80 -16.55 -6.20
C ASN A 247 -1.79 -16.79 -5.09
N CYS A 248 -2.18 -17.56 -4.09
CA CYS A 248 -1.33 -17.91 -2.96
C CYS A 248 -0.56 -19.23 -3.16
N GLY A 249 -0.98 -20.07 -4.11
CA GLY A 249 -0.37 -21.38 -4.28
C GLY A 249 -0.40 -22.19 -2.98
N ASN A 250 0.79 -22.60 -2.50
CA ASN A 250 0.96 -23.32 -1.25
C ASN A 250 1.49 -22.44 -0.10
N GLU A 251 1.43 -21.13 -0.22
CA GLU A 251 1.94 -20.21 0.80
C GLU A 251 0.94 -20.07 1.95
N GLU A 252 1.38 -20.41 3.18
CA GLU A 252 0.53 -20.37 4.38
C GLU A 252 0.16 -18.97 4.82
N ASN A 253 1.01 -17.97 4.55
CA ASN A 253 0.85 -16.59 5.02
C ASN A 253 0.40 -15.64 3.90
N CYS A 254 -0.51 -16.11 3.08
CA CYS A 254 -1.05 -15.42 1.94
C CYS A 254 -2.57 -15.43 2.00
N SER A 255 -3.21 -14.40 1.49
CA SER A 255 -4.67 -14.31 1.35
C SER A 255 -5.01 -13.92 -0.09
N GLU A 256 -5.80 -14.74 -0.76
CA GLU A 256 -6.50 -14.36 -1.98
C GLU A 256 -7.70 -13.47 -1.63
N LEU A 257 -8.33 -12.87 -2.64
CA LEU A 257 -9.44 -11.94 -2.44
C LEU A 257 -10.61 -12.59 -1.69
N ASP A 258 -10.65 -12.36 -0.38
CA ASP A 258 -11.73 -12.78 0.53
C ASP A 258 -12.11 -11.62 1.47
N LEU A 259 -13.36 -11.20 1.41
CA LEU A 259 -13.87 -10.14 2.27
C LEU A 259 -13.92 -10.55 3.76
N GLY A 260 -13.89 -11.84 4.08
CA GLY A 260 -13.76 -12.36 5.43
C GLY A 260 -12.39 -12.08 6.05
N GLU A 261 -11.37 -11.87 5.22
CA GLU A 261 -10.00 -11.54 5.63
C GLU A 261 -9.75 -10.02 5.75
N LEU A 262 -10.79 -9.19 5.67
CA LEU A 262 -10.66 -7.77 5.96
C LEU A 262 -10.31 -7.57 7.43
N ARG A 263 -9.25 -6.85 7.70
CA ARG A 263 -8.88 -6.35 9.02
C ARG A 263 -9.71 -5.13 9.33
N TYR A 264 -10.14 -4.96 10.57
CA TYR A 264 -10.85 -3.76 10.98
C TYR A 264 -10.35 -3.21 12.30
N SER A 265 -10.59 -1.94 12.50
CA SER A 265 -10.25 -1.23 13.73
C SER A 265 -11.28 -0.16 14.03
N TYR A 266 -11.31 0.27 15.27
CA TYR A 266 -12.11 1.40 15.73
C TYR A 266 -11.37 2.15 16.82
N GLY A 267 -11.66 3.45 16.93
CA GLY A 267 -10.94 4.24 17.90
C GLY A 267 -11.25 5.73 17.85
N ILE A 268 -10.32 6.51 18.39
CA ILE A 268 -10.39 7.97 18.42
C ILE A 268 -9.16 8.51 17.68
N GLY A 269 -9.42 9.45 16.75
CA GLY A 269 -8.41 10.17 16.00
C GLY A 269 -8.40 11.66 16.33
N LEU A 270 -7.21 12.24 16.34
CA LEU A 270 -6.99 13.66 16.46
C LEU A 270 -6.00 14.09 15.41
N THR A 271 -6.35 15.07 14.59
CA THR A 271 -5.41 15.70 13.66
C THR A 271 -5.30 17.18 14.02
N TRP A 272 -4.07 17.65 14.17
CA TRP A 272 -3.76 19.02 14.49
C TRP A 272 -2.84 19.63 13.42
N ILE A 273 -3.24 20.77 12.87
CA ILE A 273 -2.42 21.52 11.91
C ILE A 273 -1.51 22.46 12.68
N THR A 274 -0.23 22.14 12.65
CA THR A 274 0.83 22.93 13.25
C THR A 274 1.53 23.79 12.21
N GLN A 275 2.46 24.63 12.65
CA GLN A 275 3.33 25.40 11.73
C GLN A 275 4.30 24.48 10.93
N LEU A 276 4.57 23.28 11.43
CA LEU A 276 5.43 22.28 10.77
C LEU A 276 4.64 21.39 9.79
N GLY A 277 3.31 21.41 9.86
CA GLY A 277 2.42 20.57 9.06
C GLY A 277 1.32 19.91 9.89
N PRO A 278 0.50 19.06 9.28
CA PRO A 278 -0.49 18.26 9.99
C PRO A 278 0.19 17.20 10.84
N MET A 279 -0.22 17.07 12.08
CA MET A 279 0.17 16.01 13.00
C MET A 279 -1.08 15.20 13.33
N SER A 280 -0.99 13.89 13.22
CA SER A 280 -2.10 12.99 13.48
C SER A 280 -1.77 12.02 14.60
N LEU A 281 -2.76 11.81 15.47
CA LEU A 281 -2.73 10.87 16.57
C LEU A 281 -3.92 9.93 16.44
N ALA A 282 -3.74 8.65 16.68
CA ALA A 282 -4.82 7.68 16.75
C ALA A 282 -4.63 6.73 17.93
N LEU A 283 -5.72 6.49 18.65
CA LEU A 283 -5.85 5.41 19.62
C LEU A 283 -6.86 4.43 19.05
N ALA A 284 -6.42 3.21 18.77
CA ALA A 284 -7.20 2.19 18.09
C ALA A 284 -7.22 0.86 18.84
N ALA A 285 -8.37 0.20 18.79
CA ALA A 285 -8.51 -1.21 19.04
C ALA A 285 -8.73 -1.91 17.70
N VAL A 286 -8.12 -3.07 17.53
CA VAL A 286 -8.15 -3.85 16.30
C VAL A 286 -9.02 -5.09 16.43
N GLY A 287 -9.52 -5.61 15.33
CA GLY A 287 -10.25 -6.87 15.25
C GLY A 287 -9.96 -7.60 13.96
N ASN A 288 -10.27 -8.90 13.95
CA ASN A 288 -9.97 -9.82 12.87
C ASN A 288 -8.46 -9.82 12.51
N GLU A 289 -7.60 -9.72 13.54
CA GLU A 289 -6.15 -9.77 13.35
C GLU A 289 -5.70 -11.20 13.00
N GLY A 290 -4.82 -11.31 12.02
CA GLY A 290 -4.13 -12.55 11.71
C GLY A 290 -2.91 -12.76 12.63
N PRO A 291 -2.36 -13.98 12.69
CA PRO A 291 -1.28 -14.33 13.62
C PRO A 291 0.03 -13.55 13.38
N LEU A 292 0.21 -13.00 12.19
CA LEU A 292 1.39 -12.22 11.81
C LEU A 292 1.10 -10.72 11.66
N ASP A 293 -0.11 -10.27 11.94
CA ASP A 293 -0.44 -8.86 11.84
C ASP A 293 0.29 -8.06 12.93
N ARG A 294 0.83 -6.91 12.54
CA ARG A 294 1.47 -5.98 13.47
C ARG A 294 0.49 -4.90 13.87
N THR A 295 0.02 -5.00 15.09
CA THR A 295 -0.89 -4.01 15.66
C THR A 295 -0.12 -2.89 16.34
N GLU A 296 -0.65 -1.68 16.24
CA GLU A 296 -0.10 -0.48 16.86
C GLU A 296 -1.24 0.39 17.37
N GLY A 297 -1.68 0.08 18.60
CA GLY A 297 -2.85 0.71 19.23
C GLY A 297 -2.71 2.23 19.44
N PHE A 298 -1.50 2.75 19.50
CA PHE A 298 -1.20 4.19 19.49
C PHE A 298 -0.33 4.52 18.29
N GLN A 299 -0.82 5.41 17.44
CA GLN A 299 -0.13 5.86 16.23
C GLN A 299 0.04 7.37 16.24
N PHE A 300 1.19 7.83 15.76
CA PHE A 300 1.57 9.22 15.60
C PHE A 300 2.30 9.45 14.28
N GLU A 301 1.90 10.48 13.54
CA GLU A 301 2.53 10.90 12.28
C GLU A 301 2.51 12.44 12.16
#